data_fe0615a56fecf8756f341e308415a164
#
_entry.id   fe0615a56fecf8756f341e308415a164
#
_cell.length_a   1.000
_cell.length_b   1.000
_cell.length_c   1.000
_cell.angle_alpha   90.00
_cell.angle_beta   90.00
_cell.angle_gamma   90.00
#
_symmetry.space_group_name_H-M   'P 1'
#
loop_
_entity.id
_entity.type
_entity.pdbx_description
1 polymer ?
#
loop_
_entity_poly.entity_id
_entity_poly.type
_entity_poly.pdbx_seq_one_letter_code
_entity_poly.pdbx_strand_id
1 'polypeptide(L)'
;KRGDVIIFKYPDNESENYVKRVIGLPNEIVQIKEGHVYINGDELDEPYIKEYIYDDGETHTYIVPDGCYFMLGDNRNNSKDSRYWTNTYVKKEKIIAKVLIRYYSGEKGRISFSRIS
;
A
#
# COMPACT_ATOMS: atom_id res chain seq x y z
N LYS A 1 8.42 7.53 -2.21
CA LYS A 1 9.05 6.38 -2.88
C LYS A 1 8.49 5.08 -2.35
N ARG A 2 8.81 4.00 -3.04
CA ARG A 2 8.32 2.67 -2.63
C ARG A 2 8.64 2.37 -1.18
N GLY A 3 7.66 1.86 -0.46
CA GLY A 3 7.79 1.53 0.95
C GLY A 3 7.45 2.66 1.90
N ASP A 4 7.33 3.88 1.41
CA ASP A 4 6.90 4.99 2.27
C ASP A 4 5.46 4.80 2.71
N VAL A 5 5.19 5.18 3.96
CA VAL A 5 3.82 5.26 4.47
C VAL A 5 3.37 6.69 4.31
N ILE A 6 2.22 6.89 3.66
CA ILE A 6 1.73 8.23 3.36
C ILE A 6 0.28 8.40 3.82
N ILE A 7 -0.06 9.66 4.12
CA ILE A 7 -1.43 10.10 4.37
C ILE A 7 -1.91 10.74 3.08
N PHE A 8 -3.07 10.35 2.61
CA PHE A 8 -3.60 10.85 1.35
C PHE A 8 -5.12 10.94 1.40
N LYS A 9 -5.68 11.69 0.45
CA LYS A 9 -7.13 11.75 0.30
C LYS A 9 -7.63 10.46 -0.33
N TYR A 10 -8.61 9.84 0.32
CA TYR A 10 -9.19 8.59 -0.15
C TYR A 10 -9.83 8.80 -1.52
N PRO A 11 -9.39 8.08 -2.57
CA PRO A 11 -9.87 8.37 -3.93
C PRO A 11 -11.36 8.25 -4.15
N ASP A 12 -12.02 7.36 -3.43
CA ASP A 12 -13.46 7.17 -3.57
C ASP A 12 -14.28 8.14 -2.73
N ASN A 13 -13.65 8.84 -1.79
CA ASN A 13 -14.31 9.87 -0.99
C ASN A 13 -13.26 10.81 -0.40
N GLU A 14 -12.96 11.90 -1.11
CA GLU A 14 -11.85 12.79 -0.77
C GLU A 14 -12.06 13.60 0.52
N SER A 15 -13.22 13.48 1.15
CA SER A 15 -13.43 14.07 2.48
C SER A 15 -12.77 13.23 3.58
N GLU A 16 -12.34 12.02 3.28
CA GLU A 16 -11.66 11.13 4.21
C GLU A 16 -10.19 11.01 3.85
N ASN A 17 -9.36 10.87 4.88
CA ASN A 17 -7.93 10.61 4.71
C ASN A 17 -7.62 9.18 5.11
N TYR A 18 -6.75 8.55 4.32
CA TYR A 18 -6.28 7.19 4.60
C TYR A 18 -4.78 7.20 4.79
N VAL A 19 -4.28 6.19 5.50
CA VAL A 19 -2.85 5.96 5.73
C VAL A 19 -2.54 4.57 5.22
N LYS A 20 -1.71 4.49 4.19
CA LYS A 20 -1.30 3.21 3.59
C LYS A 20 0.16 3.29 3.15
N ARG A 21 0.71 2.15 2.76
CA ARG A 21 2.08 2.08 2.26
C ARG A 21 2.11 2.11 0.75
N VAL A 22 3.05 2.87 0.18
CA VAL A 22 3.27 2.94 -1.28
C VAL A 22 3.92 1.64 -1.73
N ILE A 23 3.26 0.92 -2.62
CA ILE A 23 3.78 -0.34 -3.17
C ILE A 23 4.13 -0.20 -4.64
N GLY A 24 3.24 0.38 -5.44
CA GLY A 24 3.49 0.59 -6.86
C GLY A 24 3.76 2.05 -7.17
N LEU A 25 4.80 2.31 -7.94
CA LEU A 25 5.17 3.65 -8.41
C LEU A 25 4.57 3.88 -9.80
N PRO A 26 4.53 5.16 -10.27
CA PRO A 26 3.99 5.45 -11.60
C PRO A 26 4.60 4.58 -12.68
N ASN A 27 3.74 4.11 -13.58
CA ASN A 27 4.11 3.30 -14.75
C ASN A 27 4.60 1.88 -14.44
N GLU A 28 4.51 1.45 -13.20
CA GLU A 28 4.88 0.08 -12.83
C GLU A 28 3.72 -0.88 -12.97
N ILE A 29 4.06 -2.14 -13.19
CA ILE A 29 3.10 -3.24 -13.19
C ILE A 29 3.21 -3.95 -11.85
N VAL A 30 2.12 -3.92 -11.07
CA VAL A 30 2.04 -4.62 -9.80
C VAL A 30 1.23 -5.88 -10.00
N GLN A 31 1.78 -7.01 -9.59
CA GLN A 31 1.05 -8.28 -9.64
C GLN A 31 1.02 -8.91 -8.26
N ILE A 32 -0.13 -9.50 -7.94
CA ILE A 32 -0.30 -10.27 -6.72
C ILE A 32 -0.64 -11.68 -7.15
N LYS A 33 0.25 -12.61 -6.84
CA LYS A 33 0.01 -14.02 -7.14
C LYS A 33 0.62 -14.90 -6.05
N GLU A 34 -0.07 -15.97 -5.72
CA GLU A 34 0.37 -16.92 -4.70
C GLU A 34 0.70 -16.22 -3.38
N GLY A 35 -0.03 -15.13 -3.07
CA GLY A 35 0.13 -14.37 -1.85
C GLY A 35 1.27 -13.37 -1.84
N HIS A 36 2.06 -13.30 -2.91
CA HIS A 36 3.23 -12.43 -3.00
C HIS A 36 3.00 -11.29 -3.97
N VAL A 37 3.70 -10.18 -3.73
CA VAL A 37 3.64 -8.99 -4.57
C VAL A 37 4.86 -8.94 -5.48
N TYR A 38 4.62 -8.66 -6.76
CA TYR A 38 5.68 -8.55 -7.77
C TYR A 38 5.60 -7.17 -8.42
N ILE A 39 6.76 -6.55 -8.63
CA ILE A 39 6.87 -5.27 -9.32
C ILE A 39 7.64 -5.50 -10.61
N ASN A 40 7.00 -5.26 -11.73
CA ASN A 40 7.59 -5.47 -13.06
C ASN A 40 8.21 -6.88 -13.19
N GLY A 41 7.57 -7.87 -12.60
CA GLY A 41 7.98 -9.26 -12.67
C GLY A 41 8.89 -9.74 -11.55
N ASP A 42 9.43 -8.84 -10.73
CA ASP A 42 10.33 -9.20 -9.63
C ASP A 42 9.61 -9.21 -8.31
N GLU A 43 9.80 -10.25 -7.53
CA GLU A 43 9.16 -10.34 -6.22
C GLU A 43 9.67 -9.23 -5.30
N LEU A 44 8.72 -8.52 -4.66
CA LEU A 44 9.05 -7.47 -3.74
C LEU A 44 9.36 -8.06 -2.35
N ASP A 45 10.48 -7.64 -1.77
CA ASP A 45 10.81 -7.99 -0.40
C ASP A 45 10.02 -7.08 0.54
N GLU A 46 9.21 -7.68 1.42
CA GLU A 46 8.27 -6.94 2.25
C GLU A 46 8.42 -7.28 3.73
N PRO A 47 9.48 -6.76 4.38
CA PRO A 47 9.72 -7.09 5.79
C PRO A 47 8.68 -6.52 6.76
N TYR A 48 7.84 -5.60 6.32
CA TYR A 48 6.84 -4.94 7.17
C TYR A 48 5.52 -5.71 7.32
N ILE A 49 5.29 -6.76 6.53
CA ILE A 49 4.07 -7.55 6.65
C ILE A 49 4.25 -8.70 7.63
N LYS A 50 3.17 -9.08 8.32
CA LYS A 50 3.18 -10.20 9.24
C LYS A 50 2.81 -11.50 8.58
N GLU A 51 1.97 -11.44 7.56
CA GLU A 51 1.55 -12.62 6.83
C GLU A 51 1.32 -12.26 5.37
N TYR A 52 1.48 -13.25 4.52
CA TYR A 52 1.23 -13.06 3.08
C TYR A 52 -0.26 -12.95 2.81
N ILE A 53 -0.58 -12.35 1.65
CA ILE A 53 -1.95 -12.27 1.17
C ILE A 53 -2.49 -13.68 0.95
N TYR A 54 -3.75 -13.90 1.32
CA TYR A 54 -4.41 -15.17 1.06
C TYR A 54 -4.37 -15.47 -0.44
N ASP A 55 -3.89 -16.66 -0.78
CA ASP A 55 -3.79 -17.10 -2.18
C ASP A 55 -5.16 -17.58 -2.65
N ASP A 56 -5.77 -16.83 -3.55
CA ASP A 56 -7.08 -17.16 -4.11
C ASP A 56 -6.97 -17.97 -5.41
N GLY A 57 -5.77 -18.38 -5.79
CA GLY A 57 -5.54 -19.16 -7.00
C GLY A 57 -5.46 -18.33 -8.27
N GLU A 58 -5.57 -17.01 -8.18
CA GLU A 58 -5.54 -16.13 -9.34
C GLU A 58 -4.40 -15.14 -9.26
N THR A 59 -3.99 -14.63 -10.41
CA THR A 59 -3.02 -13.53 -10.49
C THR A 59 -3.80 -12.25 -10.73
N HIS A 60 -3.56 -11.25 -9.87
CA HIS A 60 -4.18 -9.94 -10.01
C HIS A 60 -3.12 -8.96 -10.50
N THR A 61 -3.42 -8.25 -11.59
CA THR A 61 -2.48 -7.34 -12.22
C THR A 61 -3.02 -5.92 -12.20
N TYR A 62 -2.16 -4.98 -11.80
CA TYR A 62 -2.47 -3.56 -11.73
C TYR A 62 -1.40 -2.78 -12.48
N ILE A 63 -1.81 -1.97 -13.44
CA ILE A 63 -0.89 -1.12 -14.19
C ILE A 63 -1.05 0.29 -13.64
N VAL A 64 -0.02 0.78 -12.96
CA VAL A 64 -0.09 2.06 -12.28
C VAL A 64 0.04 3.18 -13.30
N PRO A 65 -0.96 4.08 -13.40
CA PRO A 65 -0.89 5.19 -14.35
C PRO A 65 0.22 6.18 -14.02
N ASP A 66 0.60 6.98 -14.99
CA ASP A 66 1.52 8.08 -14.77
C ASP A 66 0.97 8.99 -13.67
N GLY A 67 1.86 9.49 -12.81
CA GLY A 67 1.49 10.38 -11.71
C GLY A 67 0.68 9.74 -10.59
N CYS A 68 0.55 8.44 -10.57
CA CYS A 68 -0.26 7.72 -9.58
C CYS A 68 0.54 6.67 -8.82
N TYR A 69 -0.06 6.19 -7.74
CA TYR A 69 0.55 5.18 -6.86
C TYR A 69 -0.47 4.11 -6.50
N PHE A 70 0.03 2.88 -6.33
CA PHE A 70 -0.76 1.75 -5.85
C PHE A 70 -0.44 1.53 -4.37
N MET A 71 -1.49 1.51 -3.54
CA MET A 71 -1.35 1.49 -2.09
C MET A 71 -1.85 0.19 -1.48
N LEU A 72 -1.09 -0.35 -0.53
CA LEU A 72 -1.53 -1.50 0.25
C LEU A 72 -1.40 -1.21 1.74
N GLY A 73 -2.32 -1.76 2.51
CA GLY A 73 -2.19 -1.79 3.96
C GLY A 73 -1.23 -2.90 4.37
N ASP A 74 -0.51 -2.71 5.47
CA ASP A 74 0.43 -3.72 5.94
C ASP A 74 -0.27 -4.98 6.44
N ASN A 75 -1.46 -4.82 7.03
CA ASN A 75 -2.28 -5.96 7.40
C ASN A 75 -3.05 -6.44 6.17
N ARG A 76 -2.38 -7.18 5.32
CA ARG A 76 -2.82 -7.52 3.95
C ARG A 76 -4.17 -8.19 3.89
N ASN A 77 -4.49 -9.05 4.82
CA ASN A 77 -5.75 -9.79 4.78
C ASN A 77 -6.89 -9.07 5.49
N ASN A 78 -6.64 -7.87 6.01
CA ASN A 78 -7.65 -7.07 6.68
C ASN A 78 -7.42 -5.58 6.42
N SER A 79 -7.26 -5.23 5.15
CA SER A 79 -7.02 -3.86 4.74
C SER A 79 -7.93 -3.48 3.59
N LYS A 80 -8.45 -2.27 3.65
CA LYS A 80 -9.25 -1.68 2.58
C LYS A 80 -8.34 -0.73 1.81
N ASP A 81 -7.76 -1.23 0.74
CA ASP A 81 -6.73 -0.51 0.00
C ASP A 81 -6.99 -0.54 -1.51
N SER A 82 -5.95 -0.22 -2.31
CA SER A 82 -6.09 -0.09 -3.77
C SER A 82 -6.74 -1.30 -4.44
N ARG A 83 -6.59 -2.49 -3.86
CA ARG A 83 -7.17 -3.72 -4.42
C ARG A 83 -8.69 -3.66 -4.47
N TYR A 84 -9.31 -2.91 -3.58
CA TYR A 84 -10.77 -2.93 -3.37
C TYR A 84 -11.46 -1.63 -3.71
N TRP A 85 -10.72 -0.56 -3.97
CA TRP A 85 -11.32 0.74 -4.29
C TRP A 85 -11.80 0.78 -5.74
N THR A 86 -12.84 1.57 -5.98
CA THR A 86 -13.32 1.85 -7.34
C THR A 86 -12.26 2.67 -8.09
N ASN A 87 -11.75 3.71 -7.45
CA ASN A 87 -10.64 4.51 -7.98
C ASN A 87 -9.35 3.95 -7.37
N THR A 88 -8.78 2.97 -8.02
CA THR A 88 -7.70 2.14 -7.51
C THR A 88 -6.44 2.91 -7.12
N TYR A 89 -6.10 3.96 -7.86
CA TYR A 89 -4.80 4.61 -7.75
C TYR A 89 -4.88 5.98 -7.11
N VAL A 90 -3.88 6.29 -6.26
CA VAL A 90 -3.78 7.60 -5.61
C VAL A 90 -2.97 8.53 -6.50
N LYS A 91 -3.54 9.68 -6.86
CA LYS A 91 -2.83 10.70 -7.62
C LYS A 91 -1.82 11.40 -6.72
N LYS A 92 -0.65 11.73 -7.28
CA LYS A 92 0.43 12.38 -6.54
C LYS A 92 -0.05 13.64 -5.80
N GLU A 93 -0.87 14.46 -6.45
CA GLU A 93 -1.36 15.72 -5.86
C GLU A 93 -2.34 15.51 -4.71
N LYS A 94 -2.79 14.30 -4.47
CA LYS A 94 -3.68 13.96 -3.35
C LYS A 94 -2.93 13.49 -2.12
N ILE A 95 -1.61 13.38 -2.19
CA ILE A 95 -0.79 13.00 -1.05
C ILE A 95 -0.65 14.21 -0.13
N ILE A 96 -0.97 14.02 1.15
CA ILE A 96 -0.95 15.09 2.14
C ILE A 96 0.39 15.14 2.85
N ALA A 97 0.90 13.98 3.26
CA ALA A 97 2.11 13.93 4.06
C ALA A 97 2.72 12.53 4.02
N LYS A 98 4.01 12.46 4.28
CA LYS A 98 4.73 11.23 4.49
C LYS A 98 4.85 11.00 5.99
N VAL A 99 4.54 9.77 6.42
CA VAL A 99 4.69 9.40 7.82
C VAL A 99 6.12 8.94 8.04
N LEU A 100 6.82 9.58 8.98
CA LEU A 100 8.14 9.15 9.36
C LEU A 100 8.00 8.08 10.43
N ILE A 101 8.26 6.84 10.04
CA ILE A 101 8.15 5.72 10.95
C ILE A 101 9.51 5.47 11.56
N ARG A 102 9.54 5.52 12.90
CA ARG A 102 10.73 5.12 13.65
C ARG A 102 10.45 3.81 14.31
N TYR A 103 11.41 2.94 14.25
CA TYR A 103 11.35 1.69 14.98
C TYR A 103 11.93 1.88 16.36
N TYR A 104 11.16 1.50 17.38
CA TYR A 104 11.62 1.50 18.77
C TYR A 104 11.49 0.09 19.32
N SER A 105 12.51 -0.36 20.04
CA SER A 105 12.44 -1.63 20.73
C SER A 105 11.57 -1.55 21.98
N GLY A 106 11.36 -0.36 22.52
CA GLY A 106 10.50 -0.14 23.69
C GLY A 106 9.06 0.13 23.29
N GLU A 107 8.23 0.37 24.32
CA GLU A 107 6.81 0.62 24.12
C GLU A 107 6.50 2.06 23.87
N LYS A 108 7.30 2.97 24.41
CA LYS A 108 7.09 4.40 24.28
C LYS A 108 7.34 4.85 22.86
N GLY A 109 6.50 5.72 22.37
CA GLY A 109 6.65 6.32 21.07
C GLY A 109 6.30 5.40 19.92
N ARG A 110 5.74 4.25 20.22
CA ARG A 110 5.33 3.33 19.17
C ARG A 110 4.17 3.91 18.36
N ILE A 111 4.32 3.83 17.06
CA ILE A 111 3.23 4.16 16.15
C ILE A 111 2.35 2.93 16.03
N SER A 112 1.05 3.11 16.20
CA SER A 112 0.12 2.01 16.04
C SER A 112 0.01 1.67 14.54
N PHE A 113 0.47 0.48 14.17
CA PHE A 113 0.39 0.01 12.80
C PHE A 113 -1.03 -0.34 12.37
N SER A 114 -1.98 -0.37 13.30
CA SER A 114 -3.38 -0.57 12.93
C SER A 114 -3.89 0.53 12.00
N ARG A 115 -3.29 1.71 12.04
CA ARG A 115 -3.66 2.82 11.17
C ARG A 115 -3.19 2.65 9.74
N ILE A 116 -2.28 1.72 9.50
CA ILE A 116 -1.77 1.44 8.15
C ILE A 116 -2.58 0.33 7.47
N SER A 117 -3.41 -0.32 8.22
CA SER A 117 -4.26 -1.40 7.73
C SER A 117 -5.22 -0.94 6.65
#